data_9c74839214932d9051b50fb1e817775f
#
_entry.id   9c74839214932d9051b50fb1e817775f
#
_cell.length_a   1.000
_cell.length_b   1.000
_cell.length_c   1.000
_cell.angle_alpha   90.00
_cell.angle_beta   90.00
_cell.angle_gamma   90.00
#
_symmetry.space_group_name_H-M   'P 1'
#
loop_
_entity.id
_entity.type
_entity.pdbx_description
1 polymer ?
#
loop_
_entity_poly.entity_id
_entity_poly.type
_entity_poly.pdbx_seq_one_letter_code
_entity_poly.pdbx_strand_id
1 'polypeptide(L)'
;AARRIAKRVAAIRTGDPEPPPERVREALADVVGRCIYGVDLNPLAAELAKVSLWLETLDPGRPLAFLDAQIKVGNSLIGATPALISGGVPDEAFTAIEGDDKKIAAALRKQNKAERSGQDDLFGDPGSALPASVGGRFGQLLGTSRAASLADVHARQQRLKALEDDQTLQRQRLVADAWCAAFVWPMESGAPKAVTHGRFRALQRGEPLGPETLAGVHQLAKDYRFFHWHLAFPHIFRQEGSGDGSGGFDVIVGNPPWERISLDDAEFFELRAPEVLGVGTTAKRKAEIDGLALSRPDVYAEYMAEMRFGQTLSRLFSKSHLYPRAAVGRLTTQALFTERILHLVASRGKVGLVIPTGVLTDTPMKDLWAWLVDSRRAERLLDFENSKKIFPIHASYNFTLFTANGGSPEVDSRLEVAVRLSSVGELASPGSSFCVNVEDLRLINPATRQLPLCRDQREIDLLIRITRQANSIPKRGWVGFTSEANSKDYVDVYREAHVPLYEGKMMHQFNPSFATYADVGVDDRRSGKPRRTHPSEASCPARPRFWAPESTALSFLATKGLPSTEWLLCVRDYARASDERTVITAILPRTVP
;
A
#
# COMPACT_ATOMS: atom_id res chain seq x y z
N ALA A 1 -14.67 19.95 -1.24
CA ALA A 1 -13.98 20.47 -0.05
C ALA A 1 -13.97 21.99 -0.06
N ALA A 2 -13.37 22.68 -1.07
CA ALA A 2 -13.19 24.14 -1.10
C ALA A 2 -14.48 24.95 -0.83
N ARG A 3 -15.58 24.64 -1.52
CA ARG A 3 -16.88 25.33 -1.31
C ARG A 3 -17.41 25.20 0.13
N ARG A 4 -17.28 24.03 0.76
CA ARG A 4 -17.73 23.81 2.15
C ARG A 4 -16.89 24.61 3.14
N ILE A 5 -15.57 24.63 2.95
CA ILE A 5 -14.66 25.44 3.77
C ILE A 5 -14.99 26.92 3.57
N ALA A 6 -15.15 27.37 2.33
CA ALA A 6 -15.46 28.74 2.01
C ALA A 6 -16.77 29.23 2.63
N LYS A 7 -17.86 28.43 2.58
CA LYS A 7 -19.13 28.76 3.26
C LYS A 7 -18.91 28.94 4.76
N ARG A 8 -18.14 28.05 5.39
CA ARG A 8 -17.83 28.16 6.83
C ARG A 8 -16.97 29.37 7.15
N VAL A 9 -15.96 29.67 6.34
CA VAL A 9 -15.12 30.87 6.50
C VAL A 9 -15.95 32.13 6.35
N ALA A 10 -16.81 32.19 5.34
CA ALA A 10 -17.73 33.33 5.14
C ALA A 10 -18.66 33.51 6.33
N ALA A 11 -19.27 32.43 6.84
CA ALA A 11 -20.15 32.47 8.01
C ALA A 11 -19.43 33.03 9.25
N ILE A 12 -18.19 32.60 9.51
CA ILE A 12 -17.39 33.10 10.62
C ILE A 12 -17.04 34.58 10.44
N ARG A 13 -16.71 35.02 9.21
CA ARG A 13 -16.32 36.41 8.92
C ARG A 13 -17.51 37.37 9.02
N THR A 14 -18.70 36.94 8.67
CA THR A 14 -19.93 37.76 8.68
C THR A 14 -20.71 37.65 9.97
N GLY A 15 -20.48 36.62 10.78
CA GLY A 15 -21.32 36.27 11.93
C GLY A 15 -22.69 35.70 11.54
N ASP A 16 -22.91 35.40 10.25
CA ASP A 16 -24.16 34.89 9.70
C ASP A 16 -24.02 33.41 9.31
N PRO A 17 -24.83 32.49 9.81
CA PRO A 17 -24.85 31.08 9.40
C PRO A 17 -25.10 30.86 7.90
N GLU A 18 -25.84 31.74 7.26
CA GLU A 18 -26.14 31.73 5.82
C GLU A 18 -25.63 33.03 5.14
N PRO A 19 -24.30 33.13 4.95
CA PRO A 19 -23.65 34.32 4.44
C PRO A 19 -24.08 34.63 3.00
N PRO A 20 -24.11 35.93 2.59
CA PRO A 20 -24.41 36.32 1.23
C PRO A 20 -23.49 35.65 0.20
N PRO A 21 -23.99 35.31 -1.01
CA PRO A 21 -23.21 34.64 -2.06
C PRO A 21 -21.90 35.32 -2.41
N GLU A 22 -21.82 36.64 -2.36
CA GLU A 22 -20.61 37.41 -2.61
C GLU A 22 -19.53 37.15 -1.57
N ARG A 23 -19.89 37.06 -0.29
CA ARG A 23 -18.95 36.73 0.78
C ARG A 23 -18.47 35.29 0.71
N VAL A 24 -19.33 34.37 0.25
CA VAL A 24 -18.92 33.00 -0.02
C VAL A 24 -17.92 32.94 -1.20
N ARG A 25 -18.12 33.69 -2.27
CA ARG A 25 -17.18 33.78 -3.39
C ARG A 25 -15.83 34.37 -2.98
N GLU A 26 -15.82 35.44 -2.19
CA GLU A 26 -14.59 36.02 -1.65
C GLU A 26 -13.82 34.98 -0.82
N ALA A 27 -14.52 34.31 0.10
CA ALA A 27 -13.93 33.25 0.92
C ALA A 27 -13.44 32.04 0.09
N LEU A 28 -14.15 31.68 -0.99
CA LEU A 28 -13.75 30.58 -1.88
C LEU A 28 -12.44 30.89 -2.60
N ALA A 29 -12.28 32.11 -3.07
CA ALA A 29 -11.04 32.54 -3.69
C ALA A 29 -9.85 32.54 -2.70
N ASP A 30 -10.09 32.92 -1.44
CA ASP A 30 -9.08 32.86 -0.38
C ASP A 30 -8.70 31.39 -0.07
N VAL A 31 -9.70 30.51 0.05
CA VAL A 31 -9.49 29.07 0.33
C VAL A 31 -8.71 28.41 -0.80
N VAL A 32 -9.10 28.64 -2.06
CA VAL A 32 -8.39 28.07 -3.21
C VAL A 32 -6.96 28.61 -3.30
N GLY A 33 -6.77 29.92 -3.11
CA GLY A 33 -5.46 30.54 -3.22
C GLY A 33 -4.51 30.28 -2.06
N ARG A 34 -4.94 29.65 -0.95
CA ARG A 34 -4.10 29.47 0.25
C ARG A 34 -4.15 28.08 0.87
N CYS A 35 -5.27 27.36 0.74
CA CYS A 35 -5.54 26.16 1.53
C CYS A 35 -5.57 24.88 0.69
N ILE A 36 -5.63 24.98 -0.66
CA ILE A 36 -5.75 23.81 -1.52
C ILE A 36 -4.38 23.45 -2.09
N TYR A 37 -3.92 22.25 -1.83
CA TYR A 37 -2.66 21.70 -2.30
C TYR A 37 -2.93 20.42 -3.09
N GLY A 38 -2.12 20.17 -4.12
CA GLY A 38 -2.22 18.97 -4.93
C GLY A 38 -0.89 18.62 -5.58
N VAL A 39 -0.69 17.33 -5.79
CA VAL A 39 0.45 16.80 -6.54
C VAL A 39 -0.06 15.74 -7.48
N ASP A 40 0.26 15.88 -8.75
CA ASP A 40 -0.07 14.89 -9.77
C ASP A 40 1.18 14.45 -10.52
N LEU A 41 1.23 13.18 -10.89
CA LEU A 41 2.30 12.65 -11.72
C LEU A 41 2.23 13.22 -13.15
N ASN A 42 1.01 13.45 -13.66
CA ASN A 42 0.79 13.95 -15.00
C ASN A 42 0.78 15.50 -15.02
N PRO A 43 1.71 16.17 -15.76
CA PRO A 43 1.73 17.63 -15.85
C PRO A 43 0.41 18.22 -16.38
N LEU A 44 -0.22 17.55 -17.36
CA LEU A 44 -1.48 18.02 -17.92
C LEU A 44 -2.62 17.96 -16.91
N ALA A 45 -2.66 16.91 -16.06
CA ALA A 45 -3.64 16.80 -14.99
C ALA A 45 -3.45 17.90 -13.93
N ALA A 46 -2.20 18.23 -13.59
CA ALA A 46 -1.89 19.34 -12.69
C ALA A 46 -2.38 20.69 -13.26
N GLU A 47 -2.16 20.96 -14.55
CA GLU A 47 -2.66 22.16 -15.21
C GLU A 47 -4.20 22.19 -15.26
N LEU A 48 -4.83 21.05 -15.58
CA LEU A 48 -6.29 20.95 -15.58
C LEU A 48 -6.88 21.18 -14.18
N ALA A 49 -6.19 20.71 -13.12
CA ALA A 49 -6.60 20.99 -11.74
C ALA A 49 -6.55 22.49 -11.43
N LYS A 50 -5.50 23.21 -11.87
CA LYS A 50 -5.42 24.67 -11.71
C LYS A 50 -6.57 25.36 -12.45
N VAL A 51 -6.83 24.98 -13.70
CA VAL A 51 -7.95 25.54 -14.50
C VAL A 51 -9.29 25.28 -13.81
N SER A 52 -9.51 24.07 -13.31
CA SER A 52 -10.74 23.72 -12.60
C SER A 52 -10.95 24.55 -11.33
N LEU A 53 -9.88 24.76 -10.55
CA LEU A 53 -9.93 25.61 -9.36
C LEU A 53 -10.15 27.08 -9.72
N TRP A 54 -9.63 27.58 -10.84
CA TRP A 54 -9.91 28.93 -11.33
C TRP A 54 -11.37 29.11 -11.71
N LEU A 55 -11.94 28.16 -12.44
CA LEU A 55 -13.35 28.19 -12.81
C LEU A 55 -14.27 28.26 -11.59
N GLU A 56 -13.89 27.60 -10.50
CA GLU A 56 -14.62 27.67 -9.23
C GLU A 56 -14.57 29.07 -8.58
N THR A 57 -13.50 29.83 -8.80
CA THR A 57 -13.22 31.11 -8.15
C THR A 57 -13.37 32.32 -9.06
N LEU A 58 -13.98 32.14 -10.24
CA LEU A 58 -14.15 33.23 -11.21
C LEU A 58 -14.80 34.47 -10.57
N ASP A 59 -14.04 35.57 -10.60
CA ASP A 59 -14.45 36.87 -10.11
C ASP A 59 -14.20 37.91 -11.23
N PRO A 60 -15.27 38.42 -11.87
CA PRO A 60 -15.12 39.36 -12.96
C PRO A 60 -14.24 40.56 -12.56
N GLY A 61 -13.26 40.89 -13.40
CA GLY A 61 -12.36 42.02 -13.17
C GLY A 61 -11.15 41.75 -12.28
N ARG A 62 -10.93 40.51 -11.85
CA ARG A 62 -9.73 40.13 -11.09
C ARG A 62 -8.92 39.04 -11.80
N PRO A 63 -7.58 39.03 -11.67
CA PRO A 63 -6.76 37.98 -12.22
C PRO A 63 -6.97 36.66 -11.53
N LEU A 64 -6.69 35.56 -12.24
CA LEU A 64 -6.73 34.21 -11.72
C LEU A 64 -5.77 34.04 -10.54
N ALA A 65 -6.12 33.19 -9.58
CA ALA A 65 -5.26 32.90 -8.44
C ALA A 65 -3.94 32.25 -8.91
N PHE A 66 -2.84 32.63 -8.28
CA PHE A 66 -1.53 32.00 -8.53
C PHE A 66 -1.46 30.67 -7.77
N LEU A 67 -1.53 29.54 -8.49
CA LEU A 67 -1.60 28.19 -7.90
C LEU A 67 -0.32 27.37 -8.08
N ASP A 68 0.71 27.90 -8.77
CA ASP A 68 1.94 27.13 -9.06
C ASP A 68 2.74 26.74 -7.80
N ALA A 69 2.58 27.51 -6.72
CA ALA A 69 3.18 27.19 -5.45
C ALA A 69 2.52 26.00 -4.71
N GLN A 70 1.27 25.67 -5.08
CA GLN A 70 0.41 24.74 -4.35
C GLN A 70 0.08 23.48 -5.16
N ILE A 71 -0.14 23.63 -6.49
CA ILE A 71 -0.41 22.51 -7.39
C ILE A 71 0.87 22.20 -8.15
N LYS A 72 1.48 21.05 -7.85
CA LYS A 72 2.80 20.68 -8.34
C LYS A 72 2.77 19.38 -9.12
N VAL A 73 3.79 19.19 -9.96
CA VAL A 73 4.00 17.95 -10.72
C VAL A 73 5.08 17.12 -10.04
N GLY A 74 4.81 15.82 -9.85
CA GLY A 74 5.78 14.89 -9.29
C GLY A 74 5.17 13.57 -8.88
N ASN A 75 6.01 12.57 -8.64
CA ASN A 75 5.56 11.30 -8.08
C ASN A 75 5.45 11.40 -6.55
N SER A 76 4.24 11.62 -6.08
CA SER A 76 3.94 11.82 -4.65
C SER A 76 4.34 10.62 -3.75
N LEU A 77 4.59 9.45 -4.34
CA LEU A 77 5.06 8.26 -3.62
C LEU A 77 6.60 8.19 -3.52
N ILE A 78 7.35 8.87 -4.39
CA ILE A 78 8.81 8.79 -4.42
C ILE A 78 9.43 10.07 -3.89
N GLY A 79 9.99 10.01 -2.69
CA GLY A 79 10.69 11.15 -2.12
C GLY A 79 11.25 10.84 -0.74
N ALA A 80 12.48 11.26 -0.51
CA ALA A 80 13.14 11.08 0.77
C ALA A 80 12.52 11.98 1.85
N THR A 81 12.59 11.53 3.10
CA THR A 81 12.28 12.33 4.29
C THR A 81 13.58 12.70 5.01
N PRO A 82 13.61 13.75 5.84
CA PRO A 82 14.79 14.09 6.63
C PRO A 82 15.32 12.91 7.45
N ALA A 83 14.44 12.13 8.07
CA ALA A 83 14.82 10.94 8.85
C ALA A 83 15.51 9.85 8.02
N LEU A 84 15.06 9.64 6.78
CA LEU A 84 15.68 8.68 5.88
C LEU A 84 17.03 9.18 5.34
N ILE A 85 17.12 10.47 5.05
CA ILE A 85 18.36 11.12 4.63
C ILE A 85 19.42 11.01 5.73
N SER A 86 19.07 11.25 7.00
CA SER A 86 19.99 11.11 8.13
C SER A 86 20.49 9.68 8.31
N GLY A 87 19.68 8.66 8.01
CA GLY A 87 20.07 7.26 8.01
C GLY A 87 21.05 6.85 6.90
N GLY A 88 21.25 7.70 5.87
CA GLY A 88 22.12 7.42 4.73
C GLY A 88 21.54 6.39 3.77
N VAL A 89 22.36 5.84 2.87
CA VAL A 89 21.95 4.85 1.87
C VAL A 89 22.07 3.44 2.45
N PRO A 90 20.97 2.67 2.58
CA PRO A 90 21.00 1.30 3.09
C PRO A 90 21.57 0.31 2.04
N ASP A 91 22.08 -0.83 2.50
CA ASP A 91 22.69 -1.86 1.63
C ASP A 91 21.68 -2.50 0.68
N GLU A 92 20.43 -2.49 1.07
CA GLU A 92 19.29 -3.02 0.32
C GLU A 92 18.99 -2.22 -0.96
N ALA A 93 19.48 -0.97 -1.08
CA ALA A 93 19.40 -0.17 -2.30
C ALA A 93 20.06 -0.88 -3.49
N PHE A 94 21.10 -1.70 -3.24
CA PHE A 94 21.84 -2.43 -4.25
C PHE A 94 21.41 -3.90 -4.38
N THR A 95 20.13 -4.19 -4.13
CA THR A 95 19.54 -5.51 -4.42
C THR A 95 19.32 -5.63 -5.93
N ALA A 96 19.92 -6.65 -6.58
CA ALA A 96 19.75 -6.85 -8.01
C ALA A 96 18.30 -7.15 -8.40
N ILE A 97 17.87 -6.59 -9.53
CA ILE A 97 16.60 -6.91 -10.20
C ILE A 97 16.91 -7.56 -11.56
N GLU A 98 15.87 -7.97 -12.30
CA GLU A 98 16.07 -8.53 -13.64
C GLU A 98 16.69 -7.48 -14.59
N GLY A 99 17.71 -7.92 -15.35
CA GLY A 99 18.50 -7.04 -16.20
C GLY A 99 19.70 -6.38 -15.51
N ASP A 100 19.85 -6.46 -14.18
CA ASP A 100 21.04 -6.00 -13.49
C ASP A 100 22.17 -7.05 -13.57
N ASP A 101 23.42 -6.58 -13.63
CA ASP A 101 24.60 -7.46 -13.42
C ASP A 101 24.73 -7.80 -11.92
N LYS A 102 24.48 -9.07 -11.60
CA LYS A 102 24.53 -9.58 -10.22
C LYS A 102 25.88 -9.39 -9.54
N LYS A 103 26.99 -9.39 -10.32
CA LYS A 103 28.35 -9.20 -9.77
C LYS A 103 28.55 -7.73 -9.41
N ILE A 104 28.09 -6.80 -10.27
CA ILE A 104 28.15 -5.36 -10.01
C ILE A 104 27.27 -5.02 -8.80
N ALA A 105 26.05 -5.52 -8.75
CA ALA A 105 25.15 -5.32 -7.61
C ALA A 105 25.76 -5.82 -6.29
N ALA A 106 26.33 -7.02 -6.30
CA ALA A 106 26.99 -7.60 -5.12
C ALA A 106 28.23 -6.79 -4.70
N ALA A 107 29.02 -6.29 -5.65
CA ALA A 107 30.18 -5.44 -5.38
C ALA A 107 29.76 -4.09 -4.76
N LEU A 108 28.74 -3.43 -5.32
CA LEU A 108 28.18 -2.19 -4.79
C LEU A 108 27.62 -2.38 -3.38
N ARG A 109 26.90 -3.46 -3.14
CA ARG A 109 26.36 -3.79 -1.81
C ARG A 109 27.48 -4.01 -0.79
N LYS A 110 28.53 -4.73 -1.17
CA LYS A 110 29.71 -4.96 -0.32
C LYS A 110 30.45 -3.66 -0.01
N GLN A 111 30.65 -2.82 -1.03
CA GLN A 111 31.26 -1.49 -0.87
C GLN A 111 30.43 -0.62 0.08
N ASN A 112 29.12 -0.53 -0.16
CA ASN A 112 28.21 0.28 0.65
C ASN A 112 28.24 -0.14 2.12
N LYS A 113 28.21 -1.45 2.38
CA LYS A 113 28.31 -2.01 3.74
C LYS A 113 29.63 -1.65 4.43
N ALA A 114 30.75 -1.72 3.70
CA ALA A 114 32.06 -1.34 4.23
C ALA A 114 32.13 0.16 4.57
N GLU A 115 31.56 1.01 3.69
CA GLU A 115 31.48 2.46 3.90
C GLU A 115 30.63 2.82 5.13
N ARG A 116 29.50 2.12 5.34
CA ARG A 116 28.64 2.33 6.52
C ARG A 116 29.33 1.89 7.81
N SER A 117 30.01 0.76 7.83
CA SER A 117 30.67 0.25 9.04
C SER A 117 31.91 1.06 9.46
N GLY A 118 32.49 1.86 8.57
CA GLY A 118 33.68 2.66 8.83
C GLY A 118 33.43 4.13 9.19
N GLN A 119 32.21 4.64 9.07
CA GLN A 119 31.91 6.07 9.14
C GLN A 119 30.92 6.49 10.23
N ASP A 120 30.27 5.55 10.92
CA ASP A 120 29.09 5.86 11.73
C ASP A 120 29.32 6.71 13.00
N ASP A 121 30.60 6.95 13.46
CA ASP A 121 30.82 7.56 14.77
C ASP A 121 31.71 8.82 14.82
N LEU A 122 32.33 9.25 13.73
CA LEU A 122 33.34 10.33 13.81
C LEU A 122 32.83 11.73 13.48
N PHE A 123 31.73 11.85 12.77
CA PHE A 123 31.17 13.15 12.36
C PHE A 123 29.66 13.11 12.54
N GLY A 124 29.14 13.77 13.56
CA GLY A 124 27.69 13.87 13.79
C GLY A 124 26.90 14.26 12.54
N ASP A 125 25.57 14.03 12.57
CA ASP A 125 24.65 14.29 11.45
C ASP A 125 24.88 15.69 10.88
N PRO A 126 25.29 15.85 9.60
CA PRO A 126 25.57 17.16 9.01
C PRO A 126 24.32 18.03 8.78
N GLY A 127 23.22 17.76 9.48
CA GLY A 127 22.02 18.58 9.51
C GLY A 127 21.28 18.58 8.16
N SER A 128 20.37 17.63 7.98
CA SER A 128 19.53 17.57 6.77
C SER A 128 18.36 18.58 6.76
N ALA A 129 18.37 19.51 7.73
CA ALA A 129 17.25 20.39 7.98
C ALA A 129 17.29 21.67 7.12
N LEU A 130 16.17 21.97 6.46
CA LEU A 130 15.98 23.29 5.84
C LEU A 130 15.94 24.36 6.93
N PRO A 131 16.65 25.49 6.72
CA PRO A 131 16.51 26.63 7.63
C PRO A 131 15.04 27.08 7.72
N ALA A 132 14.57 27.37 8.92
CA ALA A 132 13.20 27.86 9.15
C ALA A 132 12.87 29.12 8.33
N SER A 133 13.90 29.91 7.97
CA SER A 133 13.78 31.06 7.09
C SER A 133 13.27 30.74 5.68
N VAL A 134 13.59 29.57 5.13
CA VAL A 134 13.10 29.14 3.80
C VAL A 134 11.60 28.88 3.87
N GLY A 135 11.14 28.08 4.86
CA GLY A 135 9.70 27.84 5.07
C GLY A 135 8.94 29.13 5.35
N GLY A 136 9.52 30.05 6.13
CA GLY A 136 8.94 31.38 6.38
C GLY A 136 8.72 32.21 5.12
N ARG A 137 9.69 32.24 4.19
CA ARG A 137 9.57 32.94 2.89
C ARG A 137 8.48 32.34 2.00
N PHE A 138 8.35 31.00 1.96
CA PHE A 138 7.22 30.32 1.27
C PHE A 138 5.87 30.67 1.91
N GLY A 139 5.77 30.66 3.24
CA GLY A 139 4.57 31.06 3.97
C GLY A 139 4.17 32.53 3.69
N GLN A 140 5.14 33.42 3.62
CA GLN A 140 4.90 34.84 3.28
C GLN A 140 4.40 34.99 1.83
N LEU A 141 4.94 34.25 0.86
CA LEU A 141 4.48 34.28 -0.52
C LEU A 141 3.00 33.93 -0.63
N LEU A 142 2.54 32.91 0.11
CA LEU A 142 1.15 32.46 0.12
C LEU A 142 0.24 33.30 1.03
N GLY A 143 0.80 33.88 2.08
CA GLY A 143 0.08 34.71 3.04
C GLY A 143 -0.27 36.13 2.55
N THR A 144 0.30 36.57 1.41
CA THR A 144 0.02 37.88 0.83
C THR A 144 -1.44 37.99 0.38
N SER A 145 -1.98 39.22 0.42
CA SER A 145 -3.35 39.52 -0.05
C SER A 145 -3.56 39.03 -1.48
N ARG A 146 -4.83 38.77 -1.86
CA ARG A 146 -5.20 38.35 -3.21
C ARG A 146 -4.59 39.30 -4.26
N ALA A 147 -4.06 38.76 -5.36
CA ALA A 147 -3.52 39.57 -6.45
C ALA A 147 -4.62 40.50 -7.02
N ALA A 148 -4.33 41.76 -7.07
CA ALA A 148 -5.25 42.77 -7.61
C ALA A 148 -5.04 43.00 -9.10
N SER A 149 -3.84 42.65 -9.63
CA SER A 149 -3.44 42.89 -11.01
C SER A 149 -2.60 41.75 -11.58
N LEU A 150 -2.45 41.68 -12.90
CA LEU A 150 -1.53 40.76 -13.56
C LEU A 150 -0.07 40.98 -13.13
N ALA A 151 0.30 42.24 -12.85
CA ALA A 151 1.63 42.57 -12.32
C ALA A 151 1.89 41.88 -10.97
N ASP A 152 0.87 41.77 -10.08
CA ASP A 152 0.99 41.07 -8.82
C ASP A 152 1.18 39.56 -9.04
N VAL A 153 0.51 38.99 -10.03
CA VAL A 153 0.67 37.54 -10.38
C VAL A 153 2.08 37.30 -10.87
N HIS A 154 2.59 38.11 -11.79
CA HIS A 154 3.97 38.00 -12.28
C HIS A 154 5.02 38.21 -11.18
N ALA A 155 4.80 39.16 -10.28
CA ALA A 155 5.69 39.37 -9.14
C ALA A 155 5.72 38.13 -8.20
N ARG A 156 4.60 37.45 -7.99
CA ARG A 156 4.55 36.19 -7.23
C ARG A 156 5.27 35.06 -7.94
N GLN A 157 5.10 34.95 -9.25
CA GLN A 157 5.79 33.95 -10.06
C GLN A 157 7.31 34.15 -9.99
N GLN A 158 7.80 35.37 -10.09
CA GLN A 158 9.22 35.68 -9.93
C GLN A 158 9.74 35.37 -8.53
N ARG A 159 8.97 35.68 -7.48
CA ARG A 159 9.33 35.33 -6.09
C ARG A 159 9.37 33.84 -5.88
N LEU A 160 8.41 33.09 -6.43
CA LEU A 160 8.43 31.61 -6.34
C LEU A 160 9.69 31.06 -7.02
N LYS A 161 9.98 31.52 -8.24
CA LYS A 161 11.18 31.10 -8.96
C LYS A 161 12.44 31.39 -8.17
N ALA A 162 12.57 32.59 -7.60
CA ALA A 162 13.72 32.94 -6.76
C ALA A 162 13.84 32.08 -5.50
N LEU A 163 12.72 31.61 -4.91
CA LEU A 163 12.72 30.66 -3.81
C LEU A 163 13.11 29.25 -4.25
N GLU A 164 12.65 28.82 -5.42
CA GLU A 164 13.01 27.52 -6.00
C GLU A 164 14.47 27.47 -6.45
N ASP A 165 15.04 28.58 -6.88
CA ASP A 165 16.45 28.74 -7.25
C ASP A 165 17.38 29.02 -6.05
N ASP A 166 16.86 29.06 -4.81
CA ASP A 166 17.67 29.25 -3.60
C ASP A 166 18.69 28.12 -3.47
N GLN A 167 19.97 28.47 -3.33
CA GLN A 167 21.09 27.52 -3.31
C GLN A 167 20.95 26.46 -2.19
N THR A 168 20.45 26.87 -1.04
CA THR A 168 20.23 25.94 0.08
C THR A 168 19.16 24.92 -0.27
N LEU A 169 18.05 25.35 -0.86
CA LEU A 169 16.96 24.47 -1.30
C LEU A 169 17.43 23.53 -2.41
N GLN A 170 18.18 24.03 -3.40
CA GLN A 170 18.72 23.24 -4.49
C GLN A 170 19.70 22.16 -3.99
N ARG A 171 20.56 22.51 -3.04
CA ARG A 171 21.47 21.54 -2.42
C ARG A 171 20.72 20.45 -1.65
N GLN A 172 19.73 20.84 -0.86
CA GLN A 172 18.89 19.88 -0.12
C GLN A 172 18.12 18.96 -1.10
N ARG A 173 17.62 19.51 -2.21
CA ARG A 173 16.96 18.72 -3.26
C ARG A 173 17.93 17.71 -3.88
N LEU A 174 19.15 18.13 -4.23
CA LEU A 174 20.16 17.23 -4.77
C LEU A 174 20.52 16.09 -3.81
N VAL A 175 20.64 16.37 -2.52
CA VAL A 175 20.86 15.33 -1.49
C VAL A 175 19.70 14.34 -1.46
N ALA A 176 18.47 14.83 -1.45
CA ALA A 176 17.28 13.98 -1.43
C ALA A 176 17.11 13.18 -2.74
N ASP A 177 17.39 13.80 -3.90
CA ASP A 177 17.40 13.14 -5.21
C ASP A 177 18.48 12.03 -5.26
N ALA A 178 19.68 12.30 -4.75
CA ALA A 178 20.78 11.35 -4.70
C ALA A 178 20.44 10.13 -3.83
N TRP A 179 19.74 10.35 -2.70
CA TRP A 179 19.23 9.28 -1.87
C TRP A 179 18.23 8.38 -2.61
N CYS A 180 17.23 8.97 -3.27
CA CYS A 180 16.26 8.21 -4.07
C CYS A 180 16.93 7.50 -5.26
N ALA A 181 17.86 8.17 -5.94
CA ALA A 181 18.58 7.65 -7.10
C ALA A 181 19.34 6.36 -6.77
N ALA A 182 19.87 6.21 -5.54
CA ALA A 182 20.57 4.99 -5.12
C ALA A 182 19.71 3.73 -5.28
N PHE A 183 18.40 3.81 -5.07
CA PHE A 183 17.48 2.66 -5.19
C PHE A 183 17.07 2.35 -6.63
N VAL A 184 17.17 3.31 -7.52
CA VAL A 184 16.78 3.16 -8.93
C VAL A 184 17.98 3.14 -9.87
N TRP A 185 19.21 3.11 -9.31
CA TRP A 185 20.44 3.15 -10.08
C TRP A 185 20.58 1.91 -10.98
N PRO A 186 20.98 2.07 -12.25
CA PRO A 186 21.28 0.94 -13.13
C PRO A 186 22.58 0.23 -12.69
N MET A 187 22.51 -1.08 -12.49
CA MET A 187 23.65 -1.89 -12.05
C MET A 187 24.16 -2.73 -13.22
N GLU A 188 24.73 -2.05 -14.19
CA GLU A 188 25.21 -2.65 -15.45
C GLU A 188 26.61 -2.14 -15.83
N SER A 189 27.28 -2.85 -16.76
CA SER A 189 28.60 -2.44 -17.24
C SER A 189 28.50 -1.14 -18.02
N GLY A 190 29.39 -0.19 -17.72
CA GLY A 190 29.39 1.14 -18.34
C GLY A 190 28.47 2.18 -17.68
N ALA A 191 27.65 1.78 -16.71
CA ALA A 191 26.88 2.76 -15.94
C ALA A 191 27.80 3.69 -15.12
N PRO A 192 27.40 4.97 -14.90
CA PRO A 192 28.14 5.87 -14.01
C PRO A 192 28.28 5.28 -12.60
N LYS A 193 29.26 5.78 -11.84
CA LYS A 193 29.47 5.34 -10.45
C LYS A 193 28.24 5.62 -9.60
N ALA A 194 27.67 4.56 -8.97
CA ALA A 194 26.47 4.66 -8.15
C ALA A 194 26.68 5.53 -6.90
N VAL A 195 25.59 6.11 -6.40
CA VAL A 195 25.57 6.86 -5.13
C VAL A 195 25.60 5.86 -3.98
N THR A 196 26.79 5.45 -3.54
CA THR A 196 26.99 4.65 -2.33
C THR A 196 26.90 5.52 -1.07
N HIS A 197 26.83 4.88 0.11
CA HIS A 197 26.78 5.60 1.40
C HIS A 197 27.91 6.62 1.57
N GLY A 198 29.15 6.25 1.23
CA GLY A 198 30.28 7.15 1.33
C GLY A 198 30.17 8.39 0.43
N ARG A 199 29.76 8.19 -0.85
CA ARG A 199 29.50 9.32 -1.76
C ARG A 199 28.34 10.18 -1.32
N PHE A 200 27.29 9.55 -0.79
CA PHE A 200 26.15 10.25 -0.25
C PHE A 200 26.53 11.13 0.96
N ARG A 201 27.31 10.60 1.92
CA ARG A 201 27.84 11.37 3.05
C ARG A 201 28.79 12.49 2.62
N ALA A 202 29.64 12.25 1.62
CA ALA A 202 30.48 13.28 1.05
C ALA A 202 29.65 14.44 0.45
N LEU A 203 28.58 14.11 -0.30
CA LEU A 203 27.62 15.10 -0.82
C LEU A 203 26.96 15.90 0.32
N GLN A 204 26.55 15.26 1.42
CA GLN A 204 25.99 15.95 2.57
C GLN A 204 27.00 16.94 3.21
N ARG A 205 28.29 16.60 3.26
CA ARG A 205 29.35 17.51 3.73
C ARG A 205 29.67 18.65 2.75
N GLY A 206 29.15 18.61 1.52
CA GLY A 206 29.34 19.62 0.49
C GLY A 206 30.40 19.28 -0.55
N GLU A 207 30.89 18.06 -0.56
CA GLU A 207 31.77 17.58 -1.61
C GLU A 207 30.95 17.31 -2.88
N PRO A 208 31.40 17.74 -4.07
CA PRO A 208 30.66 17.55 -5.29
C PRO A 208 30.68 16.07 -5.72
N LEU A 209 29.57 15.61 -6.30
CA LEU A 209 29.54 14.34 -7.06
C LEU A 209 30.35 14.51 -8.36
N GLY A 210 30.96 13.41 -8.83
CA GLY A 210 31.57 13.41 -10.17
C GLY A 210 30.52 13.73 -11.26
N PRO A 211 30.94 14.38 -12.38
CA PRO A 211 30.02 14.89 -13.39
C PRO A 211 29.02 13.85 -13.92
N GLU A 212 29.50 12.64 -14.20
CA GLU A 212 28.67 11.53 -14.70
C GLU A 212 27.67 11.05 -13.67
N THR A 213 28.08 10.93 -12.40
CA THR A 213 27.17 10.55 -11.29
C THR A 213 26.11 11.62 -11.07
N LEU A 214 26.50 12.91 -11.11
CA LEU A 214 25.57 14.04 -10.96
C LEU A 214 24.54 14.06 -12.11
N ALA A 215 24.99 13.89 -13.35
CA ALA A 215 24.10 13.77 -14.51
C ALA A 215 23.13 12.59 -14.37
N GLY A 216 23.62 11.44 -13.88
CA GLY A 216 22.80 10.27 -13.58
C GLY A 216 21.73 10.55 -12.53
N VAL A 217 22.08 11.23 -11.44
CA VAL A 217 21.09 11.63 -10.40
C VAL A 217 20.00 12.51 -10.99
N HIS A 218 20.37 13.54 -11.78
CA HIS A 218 19.41 14.46 -12.40
C HIS A 218 18.50 13.74 -13.40
N GLN A 219 19.06 12.81 -14.20
CA GLN A 219 18.28 12.05 -15.16
C GLN A 219 17.27 11.16 -14.45
N LEU A 220 17.69 10.41 -13.42
CA LEU A 220 16.81 9.55 -12.64
C LEU A 220 15.74 10.37 -11.90
N ALA A 221 16.10 11.52 -11.33
CA ALA A 221 15.13 12.41 -10.69
C ALA A 221 14.04 12.88 -11.66
N LYS A 222 14.40 13.14 -12.93
CA LYS A 222 13.47 13.51 -13.99
C LYS A 222 12.61 12.32 -14.44
N ASP A 223 13.21 11.15 -14.68
CA ASP A 223 12.52 9.97 -15.22
C ASP A 223 11.50 9.41 -14.22
N TYR A 224 11.87 9.33 -12.94
CA TYR A 224 11.01 8.88 -11.86
C TYR A 224 10.20 9.99 -11.19
N ARG A 225 10.40 11.26 -11.57
CA ARG A 225 9.73 12.47 -11.05
C ARG A 225 9.76 12.54 -9.54
N PHE A 226 10.95 12.43 -8.92
CA PHE A 226 11.10 12.48 -7.47
C PHE A 226 10.42 13.71 -6.86
N PHE A 227 9.69 13.51 -5.77
CA PHE A 227 8.94 14.57 -5.12
C PHE A 227 9.13 14.54 -3.61
N HIS A 228 9.91 15.47 -3.11
CA HIS A 228 10.22 15.58 -1.69
C HIS A 228 9.25 16.54 -1.01
N TRP A 229 8.25 16.01 -0.33
CA TRP A 229 7.16 16.79 0.27
C TRP A 229 7.65 17.94 1.14
N HIS A 230 8.63 17.70 2.02
CA HIS A 230 9.19 18.70 2.94
C HIS A 230 9.98 19.83 2.22
N LEU A 231 10.49 19.57 1.02
CA LEU A 231 11.17 20.56 0.18
C LEU A 231 10.20 21.29 -0.75
N ALA A 232 9.15 20.58 -1.19
CA ALA A 232 8.14 21.15 -2.07
C ALA A 232 7.18 22.10 -1.33
N PHE A 233 6.89 21.80 -0.05
CA PHE A 233 5.99 22.57 0.81
C PHE A 233 6.62 22.86 2.18
N PRO A 234 7.77 23.57 2.24
CA PRO A 234 8.54 23.73 3.47
C PRO A 234 7.82 24.55 4.56
N HIS A 235 6.78 25.31 4.21
CA HIS A 235 5.92 26.03 5.13
C HIS A 235 4.87 25.14 5.80
N ILE A 236 4.56 23.98 5.22
CA ILE A 236 3.65 22.97 5.78
C ILE A 236 4.41 22.02 6.69
N PHE A 237 5.60 21.55 6.24
CA PHE A 237 6.42 20.59 6.98
C PHE A 237 7.50 21.31 7.81
N ARG A 238 7.07 22.05 8.83
CA ARG A 238 7.99 22.69 9.77
C ARG A 238 8.69 21.62 10.59
N GLN A 239 9.98 21.86 10.88
CA GLN A 239 10.71 20.93 11.74
C GLN A 239 10.23 20.99 13.18
N GLU A 240 10.35 19.86 13.89
CA GLU A 240 10.19 19.74 15.33
C GLU A 240 11.08 20.77 16.04
N GLY A 241 10.47 21.70 16.74
CA GLY A 241 11.12 22.83 17.41
C GLY A 241 10.21 24.04 17.57
N SER A 242 9.11 24.11 16.82
CA SER A 242 8.08 25.16 16.96
C SER A 242 7.05 24.87 18.06
N GLY A 243 7.33 24.00 19.00
CA GLY A 243 6.58 23.84 20.26
C GLY A 243 5.18 23.21 20.18
N ASP A 244 4.58 23.09 19.00
CA ASP A 244 3.20 22.60 18.82
C ASP A 244 3.05 21.29 18.01
N GLY A 245 4.18 20.66 17.59
CA GLY A 245 4.16 19.38 16.87
C GLY A 245 3.39 19.38 15.54
N SER A 246 3.24 20.54 14.89
CA SER A 246 2.24 20.80 13.84
C SER A 246 2.78 20.76 12.43
N GLY A 247 3.72 19.87 12.11
CA GLY A 247 4.12 19.66 10.72
C GLY A 247 3.13 18.76 9.99
N GLY A 248 2.63 19.20 8.82
CA GLY A 248 1.73 18.41 7.96
C GLY A 248 0.45 19.13 7.55
N PHE A 249 -0.36 18.46 6.73
CA PHE A 249 -1.65 19.01 6.27
C PHE A 249 -2.75 18.84 7.31
N ASP A 250 -3.61 19.85 7.47
CA ASP A 250 -4.76 19.77 8.38
C ASP A 250 -5.81 18.77 7.91
N VAL A 251 -6.00 18.64 6.59
CA VAL A 251 -6.96 17.69 5.99
C VAL A 251 -6.37 17.14 4.70
N ILE A 252 -6.40 15.82 4.56
CA ILE A 252 -6.07 15.15 3.31
C ILE A 252 -7.28 14.32 2.88
N VAL A 253 -7.78 14.57 1.66
CA VAL A 253 -8.86 13.79 1.05
C VAL A 253 -8.43 13.29 -0.31
N GLY A 254 -8.79 12.04 -0.63
CA GLY A 254 -8.41 11.47 -1.91
C GLY A 254 -9.08 10.15 -2.24
N ASN A 255 -9.03 9.84 -3.53
CA ASN A 255 -9.26 8.52 -4.08
C ASN A 255 -7.98 8.16 -4.83
N PRO A 256 -6.97 7.56 -4.16
CA PRO A 256 -5.73 7.20 -4.81
C PRO A 256 -5.97 6.16 -5.92
N PRO A 257 -5.09 6.05 -6.93
CA PRO A 257 -5.22 5.03 -7.97
C PRO A 257 -5.20 3.62 -7.38
N TRP A 258 -5.96 2.69 -7.99
CA TRP A 258 -6.10 1.30 -7.54
C TRP A 258 -5.36 0.37 -8.48
N GLU A 259 -4.05 0.51 -8.56
CA GLU A 259 -3.19 -0.17 -9.52
C GLU A 259 -2.13 -1.02 -8.82
N ARG A 260 -1.59 -1.97 -9.55
CA ARG A 260 -0.41 -2.75 -9.14
C ARG A 260 0.85 -2.04 -9.59
N ILE A 261 1.91 -2.15 -8.78
CA ILE A 261 3.23 -1.63 -9.16
C ILE A 261 3.92 -2.54 -10.19
N SER A 262 3.69 -3.85 -10.09
CA SER A 262 4.22 -4.81 -11.07
C SER A 262 3.41 -4.78 -12.36
N LEU A 263 4.10 -4.85 -13.50
CA LEU A 263 3.47 -5.04 -14.80
C LEU A 263 2.55 -6.25 -14.78
N ASP A 264 1.37 -6.13 -15.38
CA ASP A 264 0.46 -7.24 -15.64
C ASP A 264 0.62 -7.67 -17.10
N ASP A 265 1.14 -8.90 -17.31
CA ASP A 265 1.37 -9.46 -18.65
C ASP A 265 0.08 -9.46 -19.50
N ALA A 266 -1.08 -9.73 -18.87
CA ALA A 266 -2.33 -9.77 -19.60
C ALA A 266 -2.69 -8.39 -20.15
N GLU A 267 -2.60 -7.36 -19.33
CA GLU A 267 -2.89 -5.99 -19.72
C GLU A 267 -1.90 -5.48 -20.77
N PHE A 268 -0.61 -5.80 -20.63
CA PHE A 268 0.42 -5.37 -21.58
C PHE A 268 0.24 -6.01 -22.95
N PHE A 269 0.03 -7.35 -23.00
CA PHE A 269 -0.01 -8.10 -24.25
C PHE A 269 -1.39 -8.14 -24.91
N GLU A 270 -2.48 -7.77 -24.25
CA GLU A 270 -3.84 -7.85 -24.79
C GLU A 270 -3.97 -7.16 -26.16
N LEU A 271 -3.37 -5.99 -26.31
CA LEU A 271 -3.40 -5.23 -27.57
C LEU A 271 -2.12 -5.35 -28.39
N ARG A 272 -0.98 -5.66 -27.76
CA ARG A 272 0.33 -5.63 -28.42
C ARG A 272 0.72 -6.98 -29.04
N ALA A 273 0.48 -8.07 -28.32
CA ALA A 273 0.81 -9.43 -28.76
C ALA A 273 -0.14 -10.47 -28.12
N PRO A 274 -1.43 -10.50 -28.51
CA PRO A 274 -2.45 -11.35 -27.89
C PRO A 274 -2.12 -12.85 -27.98
N GLU A 275 -1.29 -13.27 -28.92
CA GLU A 275 -0.78 -14.64 -29.05
C GLU A 275 -0.09 -15.15 -27.78
N VAL A 276 0.62 -14.27 -27.05
CA VAL A 276 1.28 -14.58 -25.77
C VAL A 276 0.28 -15.03 -24.70
N LEU A 277 -0.95 -14.53 -24.75
CA LEU A 277 -2.00 -14.85 -23.78
C LEU A 277 -2.70 -16.17 -24.10
N GLY A 278 -2.64 -16.64 -25.34
CA GLY A 278 -3.28 -17.87 -25.81
C GLY A 278 -2.64 -19.17 -25.26
N VAL A 279 -1.48 -19.10 -24.58
CA VAL A 279 -0.77 -20.27 -24.09
C VAL A 279 -1.16 -20.63 -22.66
N GLY A 280 -1.46 -21.91 -22.42
CA GLY A 280 -2.13 -22.40 -21.21
C GLY A 280 -1.27 -22.47 -19.93
N THR A 281 0.04 -22.25 -19.96
CA THR A 281 0.89 -22.35 -18.77
C THR A 281 1.89 -21.21 -18.68
N THR A 282 2.26 -20.82 -17.45
CA THR A 282 3.23 -19.75 -17.18
C THR A 282 4.58 -20.00 -17.87
N ALA A 283 5.06 -21.26 -17.91
CA ALA A 283 6.33 -21.60 -18.55
C ALA A 283 6.25 -21.40 -20.08
N LYS A 284 5.15 -21.81 -20.73
CA LYS A 284 4.94 -21.58 -22.16
C LYS A 284 4.82 -20.08 -22.46
N ARG A 285 4.07 -19.34 -21.64
CA ARG A 285 3.96 -17.88 -21.78
C ARG A 285 5.33 -17.20 -21.72
N LYS A 286 6.19 -17.59 -20.77
CA LYS A 286 7.54 -17.07 -20.70
C LYS A 286 8.35 -17.37 -21.96
N ALA A 287 8.25 -18.58 -22.51
CA ALA A 287 8.93 -18.94 -23.75
C ALA A 287 8.43 -18.11 -24.95
N GLU A 288 7.12 -17.84 -25.05
CA GLU A 288 6.57 -16.96 -26.08
C GLU A 288 7.07 -15.52 -25.92
N ILE A 289 7.11 -15.00 -24.68
CA ILE A 289 7.66 -13.66 -24.41
C ILE A 289 9.13 -13.60 -24.82
N ASP A 290 9.92 -14.60 -24.43
CA ASP A 290 11.35 -14.66 -24.82
C ASP A 290 11.51 -14.76 -26.35
N GLY A 291 10.58 -15.44 -27.05
CA GLY A 291 10.53 -15.51 -28.50
C GLY A 291 10.27 -14.17 -29.20
N LEU A 292 9.58 -13.24 -28.54
CA LEU A 292 9.36 -11.89 -29.07
C LEU A 292 10.66 -11.12 -29.30
N ALA A 293 11.73 -11.46 -28.59
CA ALA A 293 13.05 -10.84 -28.79
C ALA A 293 13.53 -10.96 -30.25
N LEU A 294 13.12 -12.03 -30.96
CA LEU A 294 13.47 -12.26 -32.36
C LEU A 294 12.34 -11.86 -33.32
N SER A 295 11.10 -12.17 -32.97
CA SER A 295 9.93 -11.96 -33.85
C SER A 295 9.39 -10.53 -33.83
N ARG A 296 9.44 -9.87 -32.65
CA ARG A 296 8.94 -8.52 -32.42
C ARG A 296 9.81 -7.76 -31.41
N PRO A 297 11.06 -7.41 -31.78
CA PRO A 297 12.05 -6.83 -30.88
C PRO A 297 11.63 -5.48 -30.27
N ASP A 298 10.77 -4.72 -30.96
CA ASP A 298 10.16 -3.49 -30.48
C ASP A 298 9.25 -3.72 -29.27
N VAL A 299 8.32 -4.67 -29.37
CA VAL A 299 7.39 -5.03 -28.28
C VAL A 299 8.15 -5.65 -27.11
N TYR A 300 9.14 -6.48 -27.41
CA TYR A 300 9.98 -7.08 -26.37
C TYR A 300 10.76 -6.03 -25.58
N ALA A 301 11.36 -5.06 -26.27
CA ALA A 301 12.11 -3.98 -25.63
C ALA A 301 11.19 -3.11 -24.74
N GLU A 302 9.98 -2.77 -25.23
CA GLU A 302 8.97 -2.04 -24.45
C GLU A 302 8.55 -2.84 -23.19
N TYR A 303 8.26 -4.13 -23.34
CA TYR A 303 7.92 -5.01 -22.23
C TYR A 303 9.03 -5.07 -21.17
N MET A 304 10.28 -5.27 -21.60
CA MET A 304 11.42 -5.32 -20.69
C MET A 304 11.66 -3.99 -19.97
N ALA A 305 11.44 -2.86 -20.65
CA ALA A 305 11.56 -1.54 -20.04
C ALA A 305 10.48 -1.31 -18.97
N GLU A 306 9.22 -1.62 -19.25
CA GLU A 306 8.12 -1.48 -18.29
C GLU A 306 8.26 -2.46 -17.10
N MET A 307 8.65 -3.71 -17.38
CA MET A 307 8.91 -4.70 -16.33
C MET A 307 10.05 -4.23 -15.42
N ARG A 308 11.17 -3.76 -15.98
CA ARG A 308 12.30 -3.22 -15.22
C ARG A 308 11.88 -2.00 -14.40
N PHE A 309 11.08 -1.10 -14.96
CA PHE A 309 10.54 0.06 -14.25
C PHE A 309 9.72 -0.37 -13.02
N GLY A 310 8.78 -1.30 -13.18
CA GLY A 310 7.97 -1.84 -12.08
C GLY A 310 8.81 -2.53 -10.99
N GLN A 311 9.82 -3.33 -11.39
CA GLN A 311 10.72 -3.98 -10.44
C GLN A 311 11.61 -2.98 -9.70
N THR A 312 12.06 -1.93 -10.38
CA THR A 312 12.85 -0.85 -9.78
C THR A 312 12.03 -0.09 -8.73
N LEU A 313 10.77 0.24 -9.05
CA LEU A 313 9.85 0.84 -8.08
C LEU A 313 9.58 -0.10 -6.90
N SER A 314 9.41 -1.40 -7.15
CA SER A 314 9.22 -2.39 -6.10
C SER A 314 10.42 -2.47 -5.17
N ARG A 315 11.67 -2.42 -5.71
CA ARG A 315 12.90 -2.33 -4.92
C ARG A 315 12.92 -1.06 -4.07
N LEU A 316 12.65 0.09 -4.67
CA LEU A 316 12.60 1.36 -3.95
C LEU A 316 11.60 1.29 -2.81
N PHE A 317 10.34 0.95 -3.07
CA PHE A 317 9.29 0.97 -2.03
C PHE A 317 9.54 -0.04 -0.91
N SER A 318 9.99 -1.26 -1.24
CA SER A 318 10.18 -2.32 -0.25
C SER A 318 11.50 -2.25 0.52
N LYS A 319 12.54 -1.56 -0.01
CA LYS A 319 13.89 -1.55 0.57
C LYS A 319 14.32 -0.20 1.14
N SER A 320 13.55 0.86 0.91
CA SER A 320 13.87 2.22 1.35
C SER A 320 13.36 2.57 2.75
N HIS A 321 12.52 1.73 3.34
CA HIS A 321 11.77 2.03 4.57
C HIS A 321 10.82 3.24 4.47
N LEU A 322 10.50 3.68 3.25
CA LEU A 322 9.48 4.71 3.00
C LEU A 322 8.08 4.23 3.41
N TYR A 323 7.83 2.93 3.25
CA TYR A 323 6.54 2.28 3.49
C TYR A 323 6.73 0.99 4.28
N PRO A 324 7.12 1.07 5.55
CA PRO A 324 7.48 -0.12 6.34
C PRO A 324 6.31 -1.08 6.58
N ARG A 325 5.06 -0.64 6.38
CA ARG A 325 3.85 -1.42 6.62
C ARG A 325 3.09 -1.78 5.35
N ALA A 326 3.05 -0.87 4.37
CA ALA A 326 2.30 -1.06 3.13
C ALA A 326 3.12 -1.72 2.02
N ALA A 327 4.47 -1.64 2.07
CA ALA A 327 5.31 -2.23 1.04
C ALA A 327 5.61 -3.72 1.32
N VAL A 328 4.56 -4.51 1.48
CA VAL A 328 4.64 -5.95 1.80
C VAL A 328 3.87 -6.77 0.75
N GLY A 329 4.42 -7.91 0.36
CA GLY A 329 3.80 -8.80 -0.62
C GLY A 329 3.66 -8.17 -2.00
N ARG A 330 2.49 -8.29 -2.61
CA ARG A 330 2.19 -7.67 -3.90
C ARG A 330 1.89 -6.19 -3.71
N LEU A 331 2.78 -5.32 -4.19
CA LEU A 331 2.66 -3.87 -3.99
C LEU A 331 1.53 -3.28 -4.82
N THR A 332 0.75 -2.42 -4.19
CA THR A 332 -0.35 -1.68 -4.82
C THR A 332 -0.26 -0.20 -4.47
N THR A 333 -0.61 0.66 -5.42
CA THR A 333 -0.54 2.11 -5.24
C THR A 333 -1.43 2.58 -4.10
N GLN A 334 -2.65 2.06 -3.98
CA GLN A 334 -3.59 2.46 -2.92
C GLN A 334 -3.08 2.17 -1.51
N ALA A 335 -2.37 1.06 -1.29
CA ALA A 335 -1.77 0.76 0.01
C ALA A 335 -0.63 1.73 0.35
N LEU A 336 0.26 1.99 -0.62
CA LEU A 336 1.36 2.95 -0.47
C LEU A 336 0.83 4.36 -0.24
N PHE A 337 -0.18 4.80 -0.99
CA PHE A 337 -0.83 6.10 -0.78
C PHE A 337 -1.45 6.21 0.59
N THR A 338 -2.10 5.16 1.08
CA THR A 338 -2.70 5.18 2.43
C THR A 338 -1.63 5.43 3.49
N GLU A 339 -0.52 4.71 3.48
CA GLU A 339 0.56 4.93 4.43
C GLU A 339 1.23 6.31 4.23
N ARG A 340 1.46 6.74 2.97
CA ARG A 340 2.02 8.07 2.68
C ARG A 340 1.15 9.19 3.25
N ILE A 341 -0.14 9.16 3.00
CA ILE A 341 -1.10 10.17 3.46
C ILE A 341 -1.11 10.26 4.98
N LEU A 342 -1.04 9.12 5.67
CA LEU A 342 -0.99 9.08 7.13
C LEU A 342 0.32 9.65 7.71
N HIS A 343 1.39 9.72 6.92
CA HIS A 343 2.64 10.40 7.29
C HIS A 343 2.66 11.90 6.94
N LEU A 344 1.79 12.35 6.02
CA LEU A 344 1.72 13.74 5.57
C LEU A 344 0.71 14.59 6.34
N VAL A 345 -0.22 13.97 7.04
CA VAL A 345 -1.25 14.66 7.82
C VAL A 345 -0.66 15.13 9.16
N ALA A 346 -1.01 16.35 9.57
CA ALA A 346 -0.63 16.90 10.87
C ALA A 346 -1.24 16.10 12.03
N SER A 347 -0.65 16.15 13.22
CA SER A 347 -1.12 15.40 14.40
C SER A 347 -2.60 15.66 14.76
N ARG A 348 -3.07 16.90 14.58
CA ARG A 348 -4.49 17.29 14.74
C ARG A 348 -5.32 17.19 13.47
N GLY A 349 -4.70 16.77 12.37
CA GLY A 349 -5.33 16.71 11.07
C GLY A 349 -6.26 15.50 10.90
N LYS A 350 -6.98 15.50 9.80
CA LYS A 350 -7.95 14.46 9.42
C LYS A 350 -7.65 13.92 8.03
N VAL A 351 -7.89 12.63 7.86
CA VAL A 351 -7.76 11.93 6.59
C VAL A 351 -9.12 11.38 6.17
N GLY A 352 -9.46 11.51 4.88
CA GLY A 352 -10.64 10.90 4.27
C GLY A 352 -10.28 10.25 2.94
N LEU A 353 -10.40 8.94 2.82
CA LEU A 353 -9.99 8.17 1.63
C LEU A 353 -11.12 7.30 1.11
N VAL A 354 -11.13 7.13 -0.21
CA VAL A 354 -11.87 6.07 -0.89
C VAL A 354 -10.85 5.05 -1.37
N ILE A 355 -10.85 3.88 -0.76
CA ILE A 355 -9.86 2.83 -1.06
C ILE A 355 -10.52 1.45 -1.12
N PRO A 356 -9.95 0.47 -1.84
CA PRO A 356 -10.41 -0.92 -1.75
C PRO A 356 -10.35 -1.41 -0.30
N THR A 357 -11.39 -2.10 0.15
CA THR A 357 -11.50 -2.58 1.53
C THR A 357 -10.32 -3.47 1.93
N GLY A 358 -9.77 -4.23 0.98
CA GLY A 358 -8.61 -5.10 1.18
C GLY A 358 -7.35 -4.38 1.71
N VAL A 359 -7.20 -3.07 1.48
CA VAL A 359 -6.08 -2.29 2.06
C VAL A 359 -6.09 -2.30 3.60
N LEU A 360 -7.25 -2.48 4.21
CA LEU A 360 -7.42 -2.48 5.67
C LEU A 360 -7.77 -3.87 6.22
N THR A 361 -8.20 -4.81 5.37
CA THR A 361 -8.72 -6.11 5.81
C THR A 361 -7.90 -7.31 5.37
N ASP A 362 -7.09 -7.19 4.31
CA ASP A 362 -6.32 -8.32 3.80
C ASP A 362 -5.11 -8.65 4.68
N THR A 363 -4.79 -9.93 4.78
CA THR A 363 -3.69 -10.44 5.61
C THR A 363 -2.33 -9.76 5.36
N PRO A 364 -1.91 -9.44 4.11
CA PRO A 364 -0.66 -8.72 3.88
C PRO A 364 -0.62 -7.33 4.51
N MET A 365 -1.77 -6.68 4.68
CA MET A 365 -1.89 -5.33 5.23
C MET A 365 -2.12 -5.31 6.76
N LYS A 366 -2.02 -6.44 7.42
CA LYS A 366 -2.24 -6.58 8.88
C LYS A 366 -1.43 -5.59 9.72
N ASP A 367 -0.18 -5.31 9.33
CA ASP A 367 0.71 -4.44 10.11
C ASP A 367 0.33 -2.95 9.94
N LEU A 368 -0.14 -2.56 8.75
CA LEU A 368 -0.72 -1.22 8.52
C LEU A 368 -2.01 -1.04 9.33
N TRP A 369 -2.89 -2.04 9.28
CA TRP A 369 -4.14 -2.00 10.03
C TRP A 369 -3.91 -2.02 11.55
N ALA A 370 -3.05 -2.93 12.06
CA ALA A 370 -2.72 -3.00 13.48
C ALA A 370 -2.12 -1.68 13.99
N TRP A 371 -1.25 -1.03 13.21
CA TRP A 371 -0.73 0.28 13.56
C TRP A 371 -1.82 1.35 13.65
N LEU A 372 -2.77 1.40 12.73
CA LEU A 372 -3.90 2.34 12.75
C LEU A 372 -4.79 2.11 13.97
N VAL A 373 -5.08 0.86 14.29
CA VAL A 373 -5.91 0.48 15.44
C VAL A 373 -5.17 0.75 16.76
N ASP A 374 -3.93 0.26 16.91
CA ASP A 374 -3.16 0.39 18.15
C ASP A 374 -2.81 1.84 18.48
N SER A 375 -2.62 2.69 17.46
CA SER A 375 -2.47 4.14 17.62
C SER A 375 -3.80 4.90 17.72
N ARG A 376 -4.95 4.21 17.68
CA ARG A 376 -6.31 4.78 17.73
C ARG A 376 -6.58 5.83 16.65
N ARG A 377 -5.85 5.78 15.56
CA ARG A 377 -5.99 6.74 14.45
C ARG A 377 -7.18 6.43 13.54
N ALA A 378 -7.57 5.16 13.40
CA ALA A 378 -8.76 4.78 12.64
C ALA A 378 -10.03 5.32 13.31
N GLU A 379 -10.84 6.10 12.57
CA GLU A 379 -12.04 6.76 13.06
C GLU A 379 -13.30 6.14 12.49
N ARG A 380 -13.35 5.94 11.14
CA ARG A 380 -14.48 5.32 10.44
C ARG A 380 -13.99 4.38 9.35
N LEU A 381 -14.67 3.25 9.23
CA LEU A 381 -14.54 2.31 8.13
C LEU A 381 -15.95 1.98 7.64
N LEU A 382 -16.35 2.59 6.52
CA LEU A 382 -17.66 2.40 5.91
C LEU A 382 -17.49 1.61 4.63
N ASP A 383 -17.70 0.29 4.71
CA ASP A 383 -17.47 -0.66 3.61
C ASP A 383 -18.69 -0.78 2.71
N PHE A 384 -18.46 -0.70 1.40
CA PHE A 384 -19.46 -0.74 0.35
C PHE A 384 -19.22 -1.90 -0.61
N GLU A 385 -20.29 -2.59 -0.97
CA GLU A 385 -20.31 -3.50 -2.10
C GLU A 385 -20.63 -2.73 -3.39
N ASN A 386 -19.82 -2.93 -4.44
CA ASN A 386 -20.09 -2.29 -5.73
C ASN A 386 -21.14 -3.03 -6.58
N SER A 387 -21.99 -3.83 -5.94
CA SER A 387 -23.04 -4.62 -6.60
C SER A 387 -24.03 -3.75 -7.40
N LYS A 388 -24.32 -2.54 -6.94
CA LYS A 388 -25.14 -1.53 -7.64
C LYS A 388 -24.34 -0.59 -8.53
N LYS A 389 -23.06 -0.88 -8.81
CA LYS A 389 -22.16 -0.08 -9.67
C LYS A 389 -22.09 1.40 -9.27
N ILE A 390 -21.86 1.67 -7.98
CA ILE A 390 -21.57 3.03 -7.48
C ILE A 390 -20.36 3.61 -8.22
N PHE A 391 -19.34 2.77 -8.49
CA PHE A 391 -18.24 3.06 -9.40
C PHE A 391 -18.32 2.19 -10.66
N PRO A 392 -17.89 2.68 -11.83
CA PRO A 392 -17.89 1.93 -13.10
C PRO A 392 -16.75 0.89 -13.17
N ILE A 393 -16.60 0.09 -12.13
CA ILE A 393 -15.63 -1.02 -12.00
C ILE A 393 -16.38 -2.34 -11.83
N HIS A 394 -15.66 -3.46 -11.80
CA HIS A 394 -16.27 -4.78 -11.64
C HIS A 394 -17.04 -4.86 -10.31
N ALA A 395 -18.24 -5.48 -10.34
CA ALA A 395 -19.17 -5.53 -9.21
C ALA A 395 -18.63 -6.26 -7.94
N SER A 396 -17.62 -7.12 -8.11
CA SER A 396 -16.99 -7.84 -7.00
C SER A 396 -15.99 -7.01 -6.19
N TYR A 397 -15.65 -5.80 -6.64
CA TYR A 397 -14.78 -4.92 -5.86
C TYR A 397 -15.55 -4.26 -4.74
N ASN A 398 -15.08 -4.47 -3.52
CA ASN A 398 -15.53 -3.73 -2.35
C ASN A 398 -14.60 -2.54 -2.11
N PHE A 399 -15.19 -1.43 -1.67
CA PHE A 399 -14.43 -0.23 -1.32
C PHE A 399 -14.92 0.35 0.00
N THR A 400 -14.06 1.07 0.67
CA THR A 400 -14.38 1.72 1.93
C THR A 400 -14.18 3.23 1.85
N LEU A 401 -15.10 3.96 2.48
CA LEU A 401 -14.84 5.32 2.90
C LEU A 401 -14.14 5.23 4.26
N PHE A 402 -12.86 5.50 4.25
CA PHE A 402 -12.01 5.42 5.42
C PHE A 402 -11.69 6.81 5.95
N THR A 403 -11.88 7.03 7.24
CA THR A 403 -11.42 8.25 7.90
C THR A 403 -10.47 7.92 9.05
N ALA A 404 -9.46 8.77 9.20
CA ALA A 404 -8.45 8.62 10.25
C ALA A 404 -8.01 9.97 10.82
N ASN A 405 -7.49 9.93 12.04
CA ASN A 405 -6.83 11.04 12.71
C ASN A 405 -5.36 11.10 12.33
N GLY A 406 -4.77 12.27 12.27
CA GLY A 406 -3.34 12.47 12.05
C GLY A 406 -2.46 11.97 13.20
N GLY A 407 -2.89 12.15 14.44
CA GLY A 407 -2.25 11.65 15.65
C GLY A 407 -3.17 10.72 16.45
N SER A 408 -2.68 10.21 17.55
CA SER A 408 -3.46 9.42 18.50
C SER A 408 -4.47 10.34 19.21
N PRO A 409 -5.78 10.10 19.08
CA PRO A 409 -6.79 10.84 19.82
C PRO A 409 -6.79 10.41 21.30
N GLU A 410 -7.57 11.13 22.12
CA GLU A 410 -7.77 10.80 23.53
C GLU A 410 -8.36 9.39 23.75
N VAL A 411 -8.26 8.91 24.98
CA VAL A 411 -8.42 7.49 25.36
C VAL A 411 -9.74 6.84 24.93
N ASP A 412 -10.82 7.59 24.75
CA ASP A 412 -12.18 7.06 24.49
C ASP A 412 -12.57 7.01 22.99
N SER A 413 -11.61 7.14 22.06
CA SER A 413 -11.95 7.06 20.64
C SER A 413 -12.41 5.65 20.26
N ARG A 414 -13.59 5.57 19.63
CA ARG A 414 -14.16 4.34 19.08
C ARG A 414 -14.09 4.36 17.56
N LEU A 415 -13.82 3.22 16.96
CA LEU A 415 -13.92 3.04 15.53
C LEU A 415 -15.37 2.78 15.14
N GLU A 416 -15.95 3.66 14.31
CA GLU A 416 -17.26 3.45 13.69
C GLU A 416 -17.09 2.56 12.45
N VAL A 417 -17.88 1.50 12.37
CA VAL A 417 -17.82 0.50 11.29
C VAL A 417 -19.21 0.31 10.71
N ALA A 418 -19.30 0.36 9.38
CA ALA A 418 -20.45 -0.16 8.65
C ALA A 418 -19.93 -1.13 7.59
N VAL A 419 -20.63 -2.24 7.37
CA VAL A 419 -20.22 -3.28 6.45
C VAL A 419 -21.28 -3.57 5.40
N ARG A 420 -20.84 -3.90 4.19
CA ARG A 420 -21.70 -4.34 3.09
C ARG A 420 -22.81 -3.37 2.70
N LEU A 421 -22.54 -2.07 2.79
CA LEU A 421 -23.47 -1.05 2.31
C LEU A 421 -23.62 -1.15 0.79
N SER A 422 -24.82 -1.10 0.27
CA SER A 422 -25.11 -1.14 -1.16
C SER A 422 -25.41 0.25 -1.74
N SER A 423 -25.62 1.23 -0.89
CA SER A 423 -25.86 2.63 -1.27
C SER A 423 -25.48 3.60 -0.14
N VAL A 424 -25.17 4.83 -0.52
CA VAL A 424 -24.86 5.91 0.45
C VAL A 424 -26.08 6.25 1.33
N GLY A 425 -27.31 6.06 0.80
CA GLY A 425 -28.54 6.31 1.55
C GLY A 425 -28.72 5.41 2.79
N GLU A 426 -28.13 4.21 2.76
CA GLU A 426 -28.19 3.28 3.89
C GLU A 426 -27.47 3.80 5.14
N LEU A 427 -26.48 4.68 5.00
CA LEU A 427 -25.80 5.33 6.12
C LEU A 427 -26.74 6.18 7.00
N ALA A 428 -27.85 6.66 6.45
CA ALA A 428 -28.84 7.43 7.18
C ALA A 428 -29.80 6.54 8.01
N SER A 429 -29.76 5.21 7.80
CA SER A 429 -30.65 4.28 8.49
C SER A 429 -30.15 4.00 9.91
N PRO A 430 -31.02 4.02 10.94
CA PRO A 430 -30.62 3.66 12.29
C PRO A 430 -30.04 2.24 12.36
N GLY A 431 -28.88 2.09 12.99
CA GLY A 431 -28.22 0.78 13.16
C GLY A 431 -27.42 0.30 11.95
N SER A 432 -27.22 1.14 10.92
CA SER A 432 -26.38 0.83 9.76
C SER A 432 -24.88 0.78 10.09
N SER A 433 -24.48 1.29 11.23
CA SER A 433 -23.10 1.22 11.74
C SER A 433 -23.06 0.76 13.19
N PHE A 434 -21.92 0.28 13.62
CA PHE A 434 -21.64 -0.08 15.01
C PHE A 434 -20.29 0.50 15.44
N CYS A 435 -20.05 0.54 16.75
CA CYS A 435 -18.80 1.03 17.30
C CYS A 435 -18.02 -0.08 17.98
N VAL A 436 -16.72 -0.10 17.74
CA VAL A 436 -15.79 -1.04 18.39
C VAL A 436 -14.58 -0.27 18.93
N ASN A 437 -14.08 -0.67 20.09
CA ASN A 437 -12.87 -0.09 20.65
C ASN A 437 -11.63 -0.95 20.35
N VAL A 438 -10.45 -0.39 20.58
CA VAL A 438 -9.17 -1.06 20.32
C VAL A 438 -8.98 -2.30 21.17
N GLU A 439 -9.41 -2.25 22.41
CA GLU A 439 -9.30 -3.34 23.38
C GLU A 439 -10.14 -4.54 22.95
N ASP A 440 -11.33 -4.32 22.40
CA ASP A 440 -12.19 -5.37 21.87
C ASP A 440 -11.59 -6.01 20.62
N LEU A 441 -10.98 -5.22 19.73
CA LEU A 441 -10.27 -5.77 18.55
C LEU A 441 -9.03 -6.58 18.96
N ARG A 442 -8.30 -6.14 19.98
CA ARG A 442 -7.18 -6.90 20.55
C ARG A 442 -7.64 -8.22 21.19
N LEU A 443 -8.81 -8.22 21.80
CA LEU A 443 -9.40 -9.40 22.40
C LEU A 443 -9.83 -10.42 21.32
N ILE A 444 -10.55 -9.95 20.29
CA ILE A 444 -11.10 -10.79 19.22
C ILE A 444 -9.98 -11.33 18.32
N ASN A 445 -9.08 -10.45 17.88
CA ASN A 445 -7.99 -10.78 16.97
C ASN A 445 -6.63 -10.26 17.49
N PRO A 446 -6.03 -10.92 18.49
CA PRO A 446 -4.83 -10.42 19.16
C PRO A 446 -3.60 -10.30 18.25
N ALA A 447 -3.53 -11.06 17.17
CA ALA A 447 -2.40 -11.04 16.24
C ALA A 447 -2.53 -9.95 15.15
N THR A 448 -3.74 -9.68 14.66
CA THR A 448 -3.95 -8.84 13.46
C THR A 448 -4.82 -7.62 13.71
N ARG A 449 -5.58 -7.56 14.81
CA ARG A 449 -6.61 -6.54 15.09
C ARG A 449 -7.70 -6.48 14.01
N GLN A 450 -7.77 -7.46 13.11
CA GLN A 450 -8.75 -7.46 12.02
C GLN A 450 -10.18 -7.39 12.56
N LEU A 451 -10.99 -6.61 11.86
CA LEU A 451 -12.41 -6.47 12.14
C LEU A 451 -13.13 -7.80 11.85
N PRO A 452 -13.95 -8.30 12.78
CA PRO A 452 -14.85 -9.39 12.47
C PRO A 452 -15.97 -8.91 11.55
N LEU A 453 -16.49 -9.81 10.71
CA LEU A 453 -17.65 -9.55 9.86
C LEU A 453 -18.94 -9.54 10.70
N CYS A 454 -19.15 -8.47 11.45
CA CYS A 454 -20.39 -8.22 12.20
C CYS A 454 -21.24 -7.19 11.47
N ARG A 455 -22.57 -7.37 11.48
CA ARG A 455 -23.53 -6.52 10.78
C ARG A 455 -24.02 -5.35 11.63
N ASP A 456 -24.08 -5.57 12.94
CA ASP A 456 -24.61 -4.59 13.90
C ASP A 456 -23.91 -4.66 15.27
N GLN A 457 -24.30 -3.74 16.17
CA GLN A 457 -23.76 -3.66 17.52
C GLN A 457 -24.03 -4.93 18.36
N ARG A 458 -25.14 -5.63 18.11
CA ARG A 458 -25.51 -6.82 18.88
C ARG A 458 -24.59 -7.99 18.55
N GLU A 459 -24.26 -8.16 17.27
CA GLU A 459 -23.34 -9.22 16.82
C GLU A 459 -21.94 -9.00 17.39
N ILE A 460 -21.40 -7.78 17.37
CA ILE A 460 -20.07 -7.51 17.94
C ILE A 460 -20.07 -7.67 19.46
N ASP A 461 -21.10 -7.20 20.16
CA ASP A 461 -21.22 -7.36 21.61
C ASP A 461 -21.32 -8.83 22.02
N LEU A 462 -22.04 -9.65 21.23
CA LEU A 462 -22.10 -11.09 21.42
C LEU A 462 -20.74 -11.74 21.22
N LEU A 463 -20.04 -11.38 20.15
CA LEU A 463 -18.71 -11.89 19.86
C LEU A 463 -17.71 -11.55 20.97
N ILE A 464 -17.72 -10.32 21.47
CA ILE A 464 -16.89 -9.87 22.59
C ILE A 464 -17.19 -10.73 23.85
N ARG A 465 -18.46 -10.97 24.18
CA ARG A 465 -18.84 -11.80 25.32
C ARG A 465 -18.36 -13.23 25.17
N ILE A 466 -18.57 -13.84 23.99
CA ILE A 466 -18.09 -15.20 23.70
C ILE A 466 -16.57 -15.26 23.84
N THR A 467 -15.85 -14.31 23.25
CA THR A 467 -14.37 -14.31 23.27
C THR A 467 -13.81 -14.10 24.68
N ARG A 468 -14.47 -13.30 25.52
CA ARG A 468 -14.08 -13.15 26.95
C ARG A 468 -14.26 -14.43 27.75
N GLN A 469 -15.24 -15.26 27.40
CA GLN A 469 -15.54 -16.51 28.11
C GLN A 469 -14.79 -17.71 27.53
N ALA A 470 -14.50 -17.70 26.23
CA ALA A 470 -13.81 -18.76 25.54
C ALA A 470 -12.35 -18.40 25.32
N ASN A 471 -11.42 -19.27 25.72
CA ASN A 471 -10.05 -19.13 25.26
C ASN A 471 -10.04 -19.28 23.74
N SER A 472 -9.46 -18.29 23.04
CA SER A 472 -9.27 -18.38 21.59
C SER A 472 -8.45 -19.62 21.28
N ILE A 473 -8.90 -20.41 20.31
CA ILE A 473 -8.11 -21.56 19.84
C ILE A 473 -6.85 -21.00 19.19
N PRO A 474 -5.67 -21.20 19.76
CA PRO A 474 -4.45 -20.66 19.15
C PRO A 474 -4.25 -21.34 17.79
N LYS A 475 -3.91 -20.57 16.76
CA LYS A 475 -3.51 -21.10 15.44
C LYS A 475 -2.21 -21.95 15.50
N ARG A 476 -1.66 -22.17 16.68
CA ARG A 476 -0.50 -23.02 16.92
C ARG A 476 -0.88 -24.47 16.62
N GLY A 477 -0.33 -25.01 15.53
CA GLY A 477 -0.63 -26.38 15.11
C GLY A 477 -1.63 -26.50 13.96
N TRP A 478 -2.11 -25.39 13.37
CA TRP A 478 -2.93 -25.45 12.17
C TRP A 478 -2.02 -25.50 10.95
N VAL A 479 -2.15 -26.58 10.18
CA VAL A 479 -1.25 -26.86 9.07
C VAL A 479 -2.08 -27.27 7.86
N GLY A 480 -1.86 -26.58 6.72
CA GLY A 480 -2.32 -27.00 5.42
C GLY A 480 -1.14 -27.54 4.62
N PHE A 481 -0.99 -28.84 4.51
CA PHE A 481 0.12 -29.48 3.81
C PHE A 481 0.19 -29.09 2.33
N THR A 482 -0.96 -28.95 1.67
CA THR A 482 -1.05 -28.65 0.24
C THR A 482 -0.60 -27.24 -0.14
N SER A 483 -0.57 -26.29 0.80
CA SER A 483 -0.12 -24.93 0.55
C SER A 483 1.39 -24.75 0.70
N GLU A 484 2.07 -25.68 1.39
CA GLU A 484 3.49 -25.57 1.71
C GLU A 484 4.34 -26.69 1.11
N ALA A 485 3.74 -27.80 0.67
CA ALA A 485 4.47 -28.91 0.06
C ALA A 485 4.68 -28.71 -1.44
N ASN A 486 5.89 -29.02 -1.89
CA ASN A 486 6.22 -29.05 -3.32
C ASN A 486 5.47 -30.20 -4.00
N SER A 487 5.01 -30.02 -5.24
CA SER A 487 4.36 -31.06 -6.05
C SER A 487 5.20 -32.32 -6.25
N LYS A 488 6.48 -32.29 -5.87
CA LYS A 488 7.42 -33.43 -5.89
C LYS A 488 7.31 -34.32 -4.64
N ASP A 489 6.67 -33.84 -3.58
CA ASP A 489 6.60 -34.49 -2.28
C ASP A 489 5.40 -35.43 -2.12
N TYR A 490 4.53 -35.55 -3.15
CA TYR A 490 3.38 -36.44 -3.14
C TYR A 490 3.10 -37.08 -4.50
N VAL A 491 2.47 -38.24 -4.43
CA VAL A 491 2.16 -39.07 -5.60
C VAL A 491 0.64 -39.35 -5.69
N ASP A 492 0.14 -39.57 -6.89
CA ASP A 492 -1.28 -39.84 -7.17
C ASP A 492 -1.66 -41.33 -7.06
N VAL A 493 -0.65 -42.18 -6.76
CA VAL A 493 -0.83 -43.63 -6.58
C VAL A 493 -0.30 -44.03 -5.22
N TYR A 494 -1.07 -44.91 -4.50
CA TYR A 494 -0.60 -45.50 -3.25
C TYR A 494 0.69 -46.28 -3.42
N ARG A 495 1.62 -46.10 -2.49
CA ARG A 495 2.84 -46.87 -2.34
C ARG A 495 2.99 -47.28 -0.87
N GLU A 496 3.72 -48.35 -0.61
CA GLU A 496 4.04 -48.76 0.74
C GLU A 496 4.74 -47.62 1.51
N ALA A 497 4.47 -47.47 2.80
CA ALA A 497 4.92 -46.38 3.66
C ALA A 497 4.47 -44.96 3.21
N HIS A 498 3.31 -44.85 2.58
CA HIS A 498 2.69 -43.56 2.25
C HIS A 498 1.40 -43.39 3.08
N VAL A 499 1.17 -42.15 3.51
CA VAL A 499 -0.04 -41.75 4.23
C VAL A 499 -0.95 -40.94 3.31
N PRO A 500 -2.28 -41.01 3.48
CA PRO A 500 -3.21 -40.25 2.66
C PRO A 500 -3.09 -38.76 2.93
N LEU A 501 -3.15 -37.95 1.84
CA LEU A 501 -3.27 -36.51 1.90
C LEU A 501 -4.76 -36.15 1.87
N TYR A 502 -5.29 -35.61 2.96
CA TYR A 502 -6.70 -35.24 3.06
C TYR A 502 -6.92 -33.79 2.57
N GLU A 503 -7.89 -33.60 1.70
CA GLU A 503 -8.37 -32.28 1.29
C GLU A 503 -9.64 -31.93 2.10
N GLY A 504 -9.82 -30.68 2.49
CA GLY A 504 -10.94 -30.24 3.35
C GLY A 504 -12.34 -30.62 2.84
N LYS A 505 -12.50 -30.83 1.52
CA LYS A 505 -13.76 -31.29 0.89
C LYS A 505 -14.04 -32.79 1.07
N MET A 506 -13.08 -33.56 1.55
CA MET A 506 -13.23 -34.99 1.83
C MET A 506 -13.88 -35.25 3.20
N MET A 507 -13.91 -34.25 4.09
CA MET A 507 -14.51 -34.37 5.41
C MET A 507 -15.73 -33.45 5.58
N HIS A 508 -16.62 -33.85 6.50
CA HIS A 508 -17.74 -33.05 6.97
C HIS A 508 -17.86 -33.19 8.49
N GLN A 509 -18.75 -32.43 9.12
CA GLN A 509 -18.91 -32.42 10.57
C GLN A 509 -19.06 -33.85 11.14
N PHE A 510 -18.09 -34.26 11.96
CA PHE A 510 -17.96 -35.59 12.53
C PHE A 510 -17.82 -36.76 11.53
N ASN A 511 -17.64 -36.47 10.25
CA ASN A 511 -17.49 -37.47 9.20
C ASN A 511 -16.16 -37.30 8.45
N PRO A 512 -15.13 -38.11 8.77
CA PRO A 512 -13.84 -38.10 8.11
C PRO A 512 -13.87 -38.69 6.70
N SER A 513 -14.92 -39.43 6.34
CA SER A 513 -15.08 -40.11 5.06
C SER A 513 -16.26 -39.56 4.27
N PHE A 514 -16.52 -38.23 4.31
CA PHE A 514 -17.66 -37.61 3.67
C PHE A 514 -17.59 -37.65 2.13
N ALA A 515 -16.40 -37.55 1.58
CA ALA A 515 -16.16 -37.68 0.14
C ALA A 515 -14.85 -38.43 -0.13
N THR A 516 -14.78 -39.05 -1.29
CA THR A 516 -13.66 -39.94 -1.66
C THR A 516 -13.32 -39.75 -3.14
N TYR A 517 -12.07 -40.03 -3.51
CA TYR A 517 -11.63 -40.16 -4.90
C TYR A 517 -11.62 -41.62 -5.39
N ALA A 518 -12.17 -42.56 -4.61
CA ALA A 518 -12.41 -43.90 -5.11
C ALA A 518 -13.42 -43.86 -6.28
N ASP A 519 -13.11 -44.57 -7.37
CA ASP A 519 -13.95 -44.72 -8.54
C ASP A 519 -14.41 -43.41 -9.21
N VAL A 520 -13.58 -42.35 -9.05
CA VAL A 520 -13.79 -41.06 -9.70
C VAL A 520 -13.08 -41.05 -11.08
N GLY A 521 -13.77 -40.56 -12.10
CA GLY A 521 -13.20 -40.41 -13.44
C GLY A 521 -11.92 -39.58 -13.47
N VAL A 522 -11.06 -39.84 -14.48
CA VAL A 522 -9.73 -39.18 -14.57
C VAL A 522 -9.84 -37.67 -14.60
N ASP A 523 -10.83 -37.11 -15.33
CA ASP A 523 -11.00 -35.66 -15.47
C ASP A 523 -11.50 -35.01 -14.17
N ASP A 524 -12.43 -35.65 -13.45
CA ASP A 524 -12.91 -35.16 -12.16
C ASP A 524 -11.84 -35.30 -11.08
N ARG A 525 -11.02 -36.35 -11.13
CA ARG A 525 -9.87 -36.51 -10.26
C ARG A 525 -8.82 -35.42 -10.53
N ARG A 526 -8.50 -35.14 -11.79
CA ARG A 526 -7.57 -34.05 -12.16
C ARG A 526 -8.09 -32.68 -11.75
N SER A 527 -9.38 -32.42 -11.93
CA SER A 527 -10.02 -31.16 -11.53
C SER A 527 -10.29 -31.06 -10.04
N GLY A 528 -9.95 -32.10 -9.24
CA GLY A 528 -10.10 -32.11 -7.80
C GLY A 528 -11.55 -32.19 -7.31
N LYS A 529 -12.43 -32.92 -8.02
CA LYS A 529 -13.84 -33.14 -7.67
C LYS A 529 -14.04 -34.56 -7.09
N PRO A 530 -14.08 -34.74 -5.75
CA PRO A 530 -14.41 -36.03 -5.17
C PRO A 530 -15.90 -36.32 -5.28
N ARG A 531 -16.29 -37.61 -5.29
CA ARG A 531 -17.68 -38.03 -5.10
C ARG A 531 -18.02 -38.13 -3.60
N ARG A 532 -19.27 -37.91 -3.23
CA ARG A 532 -19.74 -38.21 -1.89
C ARG A 532 -19.72 -39.74 -1.64
N THR A 533 -19.35 -40.11 -0.45
CA THR A 533 -19.40 -41.53 -0.02
C THR A 533 -20.86 -41.97 0.17
N HIS A 534 -21.18 -43.19 -0.24
CA HIS A 534 -22.47 -43.77 0.05
C HIS A 534 -22.55 -44.15 1.54
N PRO A 535 -23.72 -44.12 2.20
CA PRO A 535 -23.86 -44.54 3.62
C PRO A 535 -23.33 -45.93 3.93
N SER A 536 -23.40 -46.88 2.98
CA SER A 536 -22.82 -48.22 3.12
C SER A 536 -21.29 -48.25 3.12
N GLU A 537 -20.64 -47.17 2.69
CA GLU A 537 -19.18 -47.02 2.68
C GLU A 537 -18.66 -46.24 3.91
N ALA A 538 -19.51 -45.85 4.83
CA ALA A 538 -19.16 -44.96 5.95
C ALA A 538 -18.09 -45.56 6.90
N SER A 539 -17.90 -46.85 6.89
CA SER A 539 -16.85 -47.56 7.65
C SER A 539 -15.52 -47.66 6.87
N CYS A 540 -15.50 -47.30 5.58
CA CYS A 540 -14.30 -47.38 4.78
C CYS A 540 -13.53 -46.04 4.84
N PRO A 541 -12.18 -46.08 4.97
CA PRO A 541 -11.38 -44.85 4.88
C PRO A 541 -11.58 -44.17 3.51
N ALA A 542 -11.77 -42.86 3.54
CA ALA A 542 -11.87 -42.11 2.29
C ALA A 542 -10.56 -42.22 1.49
N ARG A 543 -10.66 -42.56 0.19
CA ARG A 543 -9.50 -42.68 -0.68
C ARG A 543 -9.07 -41.27 -1.15
N PRO A 544 -7.83 -40.85 -0.85
CA PRO A 544 -7.37 -39.51 -1.20
C PRO A 544 -7.03 -39.40 -2.70
N ARG A 545 -6.84 -38.16 -3.14
CA ARG A 545 -6.30 -37.85 -4.45
C ARG A 545 -4.80 -38.11 -4.52
N PHE A 546 -4.08 -37.75 -3.46
CA PHE A 546 -2.65 -37.82 -3.36
C PHE A 546 -2.20 -38.55 -2.08
N TRP A 547 -0.98 -39.06 -2.12
CA TRP A 547 -0.32 -39.78 -1.05
C TRP A 547 1.05 -39.14 -0.79
N ALA A 548 1.43 -39.00 0.46
CA ALA A 548 2.74 -38.48 0.86
C ALA A 548 3.57 -39.57 1.54
N PRO A 549 4.91 -39.60 1.38
CA PRO A 549 5.76 -40.46 2.16
C PRO A 549 5.56 -40.20 3.66
N GLU A 550 5.42 -41.26 4.46
CA GLU A 550 5.16 -41.14 5.90
C GLU A 550 6.28 -40.36 6.61
N SER A 551 7.53 -40.54 6.21
CA SER A 551 8.67 -39.80 6.75
C SER A 551 8.60 -38.30 6.49
N THR A 552 8.16 -37.90 5.30
CA THR A 552 7.94 -36.50 4.94
C THR A 552 6.79 -35.89 5.76
N ALA A 553 5.70 -36.64 5.91
CA ALA A 553 4.55 -36.23 6.71
C ALA A 553 4.91 -36.03 8.19
N LEU A 554 5.65 -36.97 8.78
CA LEU A 554 6.10 -36.91 10.17
C LEU A 554 7.08 -35.75 10.40
N SER A 555 8.05 -35.56 9.49
CA SER A 555 8.99 -34.45 9.55
C SER A 555 8.26 -33.11 9.49
N PHE A 556 7.27 -32.98 8.61
CA PHE A 556 6.46 -31.78 8.48
C PHE A 556 5.65 -31.50 9.77
N LEU A 557 4.96 -32.48 10.33
CA LEU A 557 4.23 -32.34 11.59
C LEU A 557 5.16 -31.94 12.74
N ALA A 558 6.35 -32.54 12.81
CA ALA A 558 7.36 -32.21 13.82
C ALA A 558 7.87 -30.78 13.70
N THR A 559 8.14 -30.27 12.48
CA THR A 559 8.58 -28.88 12.25
C THR A 559 7.51 -27.86 12.69
N LYS A 560 6.25 -28.26 12.73
CA LYS A 560 5.13 -27.43 13.20
C LYS A 560 4.80 -27.64 14.69
N GLY A 561 5.56 -28.46 15.38
CA GLY A 561 5.37 -28.73 16.81
C GLY A 561 4.11 -29.54 17.12
N LEU A 562 3.60 -30.31 16.15
CA LEU A 562 2.46 -31.18 16.32
C LEU A 562 2.90 -32.56 16.86
N PRO A 563 2.15 -33.16 17.80
CA PRO A 563 2.48 -34.49 18.33
C PRO A 563 2.29 -35.55 17.24
N SER A 564 3.12 -36.58 17.26
CA SER A 564 2.96 -37.78 16.44
C SER A 564 1.84 -38.68 17.00
N THR A 565 0.59 -38.18 16.92
CA THR A 565 -0.58 -38.93 17.34
C THR A 565 -1.10 -39.83 16.22
N GLU A 566 -1.81 -40.88 16.57
CA GLU A 566 -2.49 -41.77 15.60
C GLU A 566 -3.71 -41.10 14.92
N TRP A 567 -4.11 -39.94 15.41
CA TRP A 567 -5.24 -39.17 14.89
C TRP A 567 -5.00 -37.68 15.00
N LEU A 568 -5.67 -36.90 14.15
CA LEU A 568 -5.65 -35.46 14.13
C LEU A 568 -7.08 -34.91 14.17
N LEU A 569 -7.29 -33.89 15.01
CA LEU A 569 -8.51 -33.09 14.93
C LEU A 569 -8.33 -32.05 13.81
N CYS A 570 -9.08 -32.21 12.74
CA CYS A 570 -9.02 -31.33 11.58
C CYS A 570 -10.22 -30.39 11.54
N VAL A 571 -9.96 -29.15 11.11
CA VAL A 571 -10.99 -28.13 10.89
C VAL A 571 -10.90 -27.69 9.43
N ARG A 572 -12.04 -27.61 8.75
CA ARG A 572 -12.09 -27.14 7.38
C ARG A 572 -11.87 -25.61 7.37
N ASP A 573 -10.84 -25.15 6.64
CA ASP A 573 -10.42 -23.75 6.60
C ASP A 573 -11.48 -22.85 5.96
N TYR A 574 -12.21 -23.36 4.95
CA TYR A 574 -13.26 -22.63 4.25
C TYR A 574 -14.61 -23.31 4.40
N ALA A 575 -15.59 -22.58 4.96
CA ALA A 575 -17.00 -22.91 4.92
C ALA A 575 -17.76 -21.72 4.31
N ARG A 576 -18.76 -22.01 3.46
CA ARG A 576 -19.60 -20.95 2.89
C ARG A 576 -20.65 -20.54 3.92
N ALA A 577 -21.10 -19.29 3.87
CA ALA A 577 -22.21 -18.81 4.70
C ALA A 577 -23.53 -19.59 4.43
N SER A 578 -23.63 -20.21 3.24
CA SER A 578 -24.74 -21.08 2.81
C SER A 578 -24.56 -22.53 3.22
N ASP A 579 -23.42 -22.94 3.79
CA ASP A 579 -23.22 -24.29 4.29
C ASP A 579 -24.07 -24.47 5.58
N GLU A 580 -24.60 -25.67 5.76
CA GLU A 580 -25.44 -26.02 6.93
C GLU A 580 -24.73 -25.75 8.26
N ARG A 581 -23.40 -25.80 8.24
CA ARG A 581 -22.53 -25.52 9.40
C ARG A 581 -21.35 -24.66 9.00
N THR A 582 -21.07 -23.66 9.81
CA THR A 582 -19.95 -22.71 9.59
C THR A 582 -18.62 -23.23 10.15
N VAL A 583 -18.66 -24.17 11.10
CA VAL A 583 -17.49 -24.87 11.62
C VAL A 583 -17.64 -26.35 11.30
N ILE A 584 -16.79 -26.86 10.44
CA ILE A 584 -16.78 -28.25 9.99
C ILE A 584 -15.51 -28.91 10.53
N THR A 585 -15.68 -29.86 11.47
CA THR A 585 -14.59 -30.57 12.13
C THR A 585 -14.74 -32.06 11.98
N ALA A 586 -13.64 -32.79 11.88
CA ALA A 586 -13.61 -34.24 11.92
C ALA A 586 -12.28 -34.71 12.53
N ILE A 587 -12.32 -35.90 13.14
CA ILE A 587 -11.12 -36.61 13.57
C ILE A 587 -10.68 -37.47 12.38
N LEU A 588 -9.49 -37.19 11.88
CA LEU A 588 -8.88 -37.98 10.81
C LEU A 588 -7.91 -39.01 11.40
N PRO A 589 -7.78 -40.19 10.79
CA PRO A 589 -6.71 -41.12 11.14
C PRO A 589 -5.34 -40.48 10.85
N ARG A 590 -4.28 -41.16 11.25
CA ARG A 590 -2.90 -40.72 10.98
C ARG A 590 -2.74 -40.40 9.50
N THR A 591 -2.59 -39.13 9.20
CA THR A 591 -2.62 -38.58 7.86
C THR A 591 -1.95 -37.22 7.81
N VAL A 592 -1.84 -36.66 6.63
CA VAL A 592 -1.46 -35.27 6.43
C VAL A 592 -2.70 -34.50 5.97
N PRO A 593 -3.12 -33.46 6.68
CA PRO A 593 -4.23 -32.62 6.30
C PRO A 593 -3.86 -31.62 5.19
#